data_7dc23b5bb95e70817cda8ad34d3aa55c
#
_entry.id   7dc23b5bb95e70817cda8ad34d3aa55c
#
_cell.length_a   1.000
_cell.length_b   1.000
_cell.length_c   1.000
_cell.angle_alpha   90.00
_cell.angle_beta   90.00
_cell.angle_gamma   90.00
#
_symmetry.space_group_name_H-M   'P 1'
#
loop_
_entity.id
_entity.type
_entity.pdbx_description
1 polymer ?
#
loop_
_entity_poly.entity_id
_entity_poly.type
_entity_poly.pdbx_seq_one_letter_code
_entity_poly.pdbx_strand_id
1 'polypeptide(L)'
;MSQSVKIEGSLLAKNTVLNFIGQVVPLFVAVITIPFIIQGLGADRFGILSLAWIIIGYFSILNLGLGRATTKFVAEALGKDEMEKIPAIVWTSLASQLFLGILGGVILIILTPILVKQILNIPIDLIKETKTTFYLLSLSIPVVICSASLRGVLEAAQRFDLVNAIKIPSSCLNFLLPLIGVFLGFRLPGIIILLLISRIGTMMAYLILCFHVYPKIRKVFLINIQFFRPLFSFGGWITICNILIPILVYLDRFFIGTVCPIAYVGYYSVCYDVLSRLGIFPGSFAMTLFPAFSTLESNKYKLKCLYVCSLKYMLLIMGPIILVLVIFAGDILHLWLGSNWASKTTLVFQILAVGIFLNALAQMPANLLDGIGRPDLRAKIFLSYVLPYVALLWFLIIKFGIIGAALAWALRACVELILFFGIVWKIMGLNRAILIENGLLRGVTVYGGIIIMASSTIAVLGKTLLVRGITTAICLILFVLITWRYILDIGDKHTLFLTVSRLGK
;
A
#
# COMPACT_ATOMS: atom_id res chain seq x y z
N MET A 1 -16.20 38.72 -1.70
CA MET A 1 -16.07 38.16 -0.36
C MET A 1 -15.67 36.68 -0.52
N SER A 2 -14.39 36.37 -0.35
CA SER A 2 -13.88 34.99 -0.46
C SER A 2 -14.35 34.20 0.76
N GLN A 3 -15.29 33.29 0.59
CA GLN A 3 -15.49 32.23 1.56
C GLN A 3 -14.26 31.32 1.52
N SER A 4 -13.27 31.63 2.37
CA SER A 4 -12.24 30.67 2.72
C SER A 4 -12.96 29.45 3.29
N VAL A 5 -12.86 28.32 2.60
CA VAL A 5 -13.33 27.03 3.12
C VAL A 5 -12.53 26.78 4.41
N LYS A 6 -13.10 27.18 5.55
CA LYS A 6 -12.61 26.76 6.86
C LYS A 6 -12.82 25.25 6.90
N ILE A 7 -11.76 24.51 6.66
CA ILE A 7 -11.75 23.06 6.93
C ILE A 7 -11.91 22.92 8.43
N GLU A 8 -13.12 22.65 8.88
CA GLU A 8 -13.40 22.38 10.29
C GLU A 8 -12.57 21.17 10.71
N GLY A 9 -11.80 21.32 11.79
CA GLY A 9 -10.96 20.23 12.32
C GLY A 9 -11.76 18.95 12.60
N SER A 10 -13.06 19.08 12.92
CA SER A 10 -14.02 17.98 13.08
C SER A 10 -14.23 17.17 11.79
N LEU A 11 -14.33 17.84 10.63
CA LEU A 11 -14.49 17.19 9.33
C LEU A 11 -13.21 16.41 8.93
N LEU A 12 -12.05 17.00 9.21
CA LEU A 12 -10.76 16.34 8.96
C LEU A 12 -10.59 15.08 9.83
N ALA A 13 -10.92 15.19 11.12
CA ALA A 13 -10.88 14.06 12.04
C ALA A 13 -11.83 12.93 11.61
N LYS A 14 -13.09 13.27 11.27
CA LYS A 14 -14.08 12.31 10.76
C LYS A 14 -13.59 11.60 9.50
N ASN A 15 -13.06 12.35 8.54
CA ASN A 15 -12.52 11.78 7.28
C ASN A 15 -11.33 10.85 7.54
N THR A 16 -10.45 11.20 8.49
CA THR A 16 -9.32 10.35 8.89
C THR A 16 -9.80 9.04 9.49
N VAL A 17 -10.76 9.09 10.42
CA VAL A 17 -11.34 7.88 11.04
C VAL A 17 -12.03 7.01 9.98
N LEU A 18 -12.83 7.59 9.09
CA LEU A 18 -13.48 6.82 8.01
C LEU A 18 -12.47 6.15 7.08
N ASN A 19 -11.39 6.85 6.73
CA ASN A 19 -10.31 6.27 5.92
C ASN A 19 -9.55 5.15 6.66
N PHE A 20 -9.37 5.28 7.97
CA PHE A 20 -8.76 4.24 8.81
C PHE A 20 -9.65 2.99 8.85
N ILE A 21 -10.94 3.14 9.16
CA ILE A 21 -11.92 2.05 9.13
C ILE A 21 -11.94 1.39 7.75
N GLY A 22 -11.90 2.20 6.68
CA GLY A 22 -11.85 1.74 5.29
C GLY A 22 -10.64 0.91 4.91
N GLN A 23 -9.56 0.94 5.69
CA GLN A 23 -8.38 0.09 5.52
C GLN A 23 -8.40 -1.13 6.44
N VAL A 24 -8.88 -0.96 7.67
CA VAL A 24 -8.85 -2.00 8.70
C VAL A 24 -9.93 -3.06 8.47
N VAL A 25 -11.17 -2.65 8.12
CA VAL A 25 -12.28 -3.60 7.91
C VAL A 25 -11.98 -4.62 6.79
N PRO A 26 -11.53 -4.23 5.57
CA PRO A 26 -11.17 -5.19 4.55
C PRO A 26 -10.01 -6.11 4.93
N LEU A 27 -9.08 -5.63 5.79
CA LEU A 27 -8.00 -6.47 6.31
C LEU A 27 -8.54 -7.61 7.17
N PHE A 28 -9.44 -7.32 8.12
CA PHE A 28 -10.06 -8.37 8.93
C PHE A 28 -10.82 -9.38 8.06
N VAL A 29 -11.57 -8.90 7.07
CA VAL A 29 -12.26 -9.77 6.11
C VAL A 29 -11.24 -10.66 5.37
N ALA A 30 -10.14 -10.10 4.88
CA ALA A 30 -9.10 -10.85 4.19
C ALA A 30 -8.48 -11.94 5.09
N VAL A 31 -8.11 -11.58 6.33
CA VAL A 31 -7.51 -12.53 7.30
C VAL A 31 -8.42 -13.71 7.57
N ILE A 32 -9.73 -13.45 7.68
CA ILE A 32 -10.72 -14.52 7.94
C ILE A 32 -10.96 -15.36 6.68
N THR A 33 -11.08 -14.74 5.50
CA THR A 33 -11.54 -15.44 4.29
C THR A 33 -10.43 -16.20 3.55
N ILE A 34 -9.20 -15.72 3.58
CA ILE A 34 -8.06 -16.29 2.83
C ILE A 34 -7.84 -17.78 3.14
N PRO A 35 -7.83 -18.26 4.40
CA PRO A 35 -7.65 -19.69 4.69
C PRO A 35 -8.69 -20.58 4.00
N PHE A 36 -9.96 -20.15 4.03
CA PHE A 36 -11.06 -20.91 3.39
C PHE A 36 -10.98 -20.89 1.87
N ILE A 37 -10.57 -19.75 1.29
CA ILE A 37 -10.34 -19.64 -0.17
C ILE A 37 -9.22 -20.60 -0.59
N ILE A 38 -8.13 -20.63 0.18
CA ILE A 38 -6.99 -21.54 -0.08
C ILE A 38 -7.42 -23.00 0.03
N GLN A 39 -8.17 -23.36 1.08
CA GLN A 39 -8.66 -24.73 1.27
C GLN A 39 -9.57 -25.19 0.12
N GLY A 40 -10.42 -24.29 -0.37
CA GLY A 40 -11.35 -24.64 -1.44
C GLY A 40 -10.75 -24.63 -2.85
N LEU A 41 -9.82 -23.72 -3.14
CA LEU A 41 -9.19 -23.63 -4.47
C LEU A 41 -7.93 -24.47 -4.63
N GLY A 42 -7.23 -24.74 -3.52
CA GLY A 42 -5.86 -25.25 -3.55
C GLY A 42 -4.82 -24.18 -3.86
N ALA A 43 -3.53 -24.50 -3.63
CA ALA A 43 -2.44 -23.55 -3.71
C ALA A 43 -2.22 -22.97 -5.13
N ASP A 44 -2.33 -23.82 -6.17
CA ASP A 44 -2.09 -23.39 -7.56
C ASP A 44 -3.15 -22.40 -8.05
N ARG A 45 -4.44 -22.72 -7.84
CA ARG A 45 -5.52 -21.78 -8.18
C ARG A 45 -5.49 -20.50 -7.36
N PHE A 46 -5.13 -20.60 -6.08
CA PHE A 46 -4.94 -19.41 -5.25
C PHE A 46 -3.76 -18.54 -5.76
N GLY A 47 -2.67 -19.16 -6.23
CA GLY A 47 -1.57 -18.47 -6.90
C GLY A 47 -2.03 -17.72 -8.15
N ILE A 48 -2.87 -18.34 -8.99
CA ILE A 48 -3.46 -17.71 -10.19
C ILE A 48 -4.39 -16.55 -9.80
N LEU A 49 -5.22 -16.72 -8.76
CA LEU A 49 -6.10 -15.65 -8.26
C LEU A 49 -5.27 -14.45 -7.73
N SER A 50 -4.17 -14.73 -7.03
CA SER A 50 -3.23 -13.68 -6.58
C SER A 50 -2.61 -12.93 -7.75
N LEU A 51 -2.21 -13.64 -8.82
CA LEU A 51 -1.76 -12.99 -10.07
C LEU A 51 -2.87 -12.15 -10.72
N ALA A 52 -4.12 -12.60 -10.70
CA ALA A 52 -5.24 -11.83 -11.23
C ALA A 52 -5.40 -10.48 -10.51
N TRP A 53 -5.25 -10.44 -9.18
CA TRP A 53 -5.25 -9.17 -8.44
C TRP A 53 -4.05 -8.29 -8.79
N ILE A 54 -2.87 -8.88 -8.99
CA ILE A 54 -1.65 -8.17 -9.38
C ILE A 54 -1.78 -7.58 -10.78
N ILE A 55 -2.30 -8.33 -11.74
CA ILE A 55 -2.54 -7.87 -13.12
C ILE A 55 -3.41 -6.61 -13.11
N ILE A 56 -4.49 -6.58 -12.32
CA ILE A 56 -5.31 -5.36 -12.17
C ILE A 56 -4.49 -4.22 -11.56
N GLY A 57 -3.64 -4.51 -10.58
CA GLY A 57 -2.72 -3.56 -10.00
C GLY A 57 -1.77 -2.95 -11.04
N TYR A 58 -1.17 -3.77 -11.91
CA TYR A 58 -0.33 -3.30 -13.02
C TYR A 58 -1.11 -2.43 -14.00
N PHE A 59 -2.27 -2.88 -14.44
CA PHE A 59 -3.06 -2.11 -15.40
C PHE A 59 -3.64 -0.83 -14.81
N SER A 60 -3.69 -0.69 -13.47
CA SER A 60 -4.02 0.58 -12.83
C SER A 60 -3.00 1.71 -13.14
N ILE A 61 -1.77 1.35 -13.58
CA ILE A 61 -0.77 2.30 -14.08
C ILE A 61 -1.31 3.10 -15.27
N LEU A 62 -2.13 2.47 -16.14
CA LEU A 62 -2.75 3.12 -17.28
C LEU A 62 -3.73 4.23 -16.92
N ASN A 63 -4.10 4.33 -15.65
CA ASN A 63 -4.80 5.53 -15.15
C ASN A 63 -3.97 6.82 -15.34
N LEU A 64 -2.62 6.71 -15.49
CA LEU A 64 -1.69 7.83 -15.74
C LEU A 64 -1.93 9.06 -14.85
N GLY A 65 -2.47 8.84 -13.64
CA GLY A 65 -2.82 9.93 -12.73
C GLY A 65 -4.08 10.71 -13.08
N LEU A 66 -4.84 10.29 -14.12
CA LEU A 66 -6.06 10.97 -14.56
C LEU A 66 -7.12 11.07 -13.45
N GLY A 67 -7.22 10.09 -12.56
CA GLY A 67 -8.10 10.19 -11.40
C GLY A 67 -7.75 11.39 -10.51
N ARG A 68 -6.46 11.58 -10.19
CA ARG A 68 -5.98 12.75 -9.42
C ARG A 68 -6.11 14.07 -10.19
N ALA A 69 -5.87 14.03 -11.51
CA ALA A 69 -6.07 15.18 -12.36
C ALA A 69 -7.56 15.60 -12.37
N THR A 70 -8.48 14.63 -12.47
CA THR A 70 -9.93 14.88 -12.36
C THR A 70 -10.27 15.54 -11.02
N THR A 71 -9.77 15.01 -9.90
CA THR A 71 -9.95 15.60 -8.57
C THR A 71 -9.47 17.05 -8.55
N LYS A 72 -8.27 17.34 -9.08
CA LYS A 72 -7.71 18.71 -9.12
C LYS A 72 -8.56 19.64 -9.94
N PHE A 73 -8.85 19.29 -11.20
CA PHE A 73 -9.56 20.19 -12.10
C PHE A 73 -11.03 20.42 -11.69
N VAL A 74 -11.68 19.40 -11.13
CA VAL A 74 -13.03 19.57 -10.56
C VAL A 74 -12.97 20.46 -9.31
N ALA A 75 -12.00 20.26 -8.41
CA ALA A 75 -11.82 21.11 -7.23
C ALA A 75 -11.49 22.57 -7.62
N GLU A 76 -10.69 22.77 -8.66
CA GLU A 76 -10.37 24.11 -9.20
C GLU A 76 -11.61 24.80 -9.80
N ALA A 77 -12.43 24.06 -10.56
CA ALA A 77 -13.68 24.56 -11.10
C ALA A 77 -14.69 24.91 -9.99
N LEU A 78 -14.74 24.11 -8.92
CA LEU A 78 -15.53 24.42 -7.74
C LEU A 78 -15.04 25.68 -7.01
N GLY A 79 -13.73 25.82 -6.84
CA GLY A 79 -13.13 26.98 -6.17
C GLY A 79 -13.31 28.31 -6.94
N LYS A 80 -13.45 28.22 -8.29
CA LYS A 80 -13.70 29.38 -9.18
C LYS A 80 -15.16 29.61 -9.47
N ASP A 81 -16.09 28.84 -8.90
CA ASP A 81 -17.53 28.83 -9.18
C ASP A 81 -17.90 28.56 -10.65
N GLU A 82 -17.03 27.82 -11.35
CA GLU A 82 -17.18 27.45 -12.77
C GLU A 82 -17.89 26.08 -12.91
N MET A 83 -19.04 25.91 -12.27
CA MET A 83 -19.82 24.68 -12.23
C MET A 83 -20.17 24.12 -13.62
N GLU A 84 -20.19 24.98 -14.65
CA GLU A 84 -20.51 24.58 -16.04
C GLU A 84 -19.39 23.78 -16.71
N LYS A 85 -18.15 23.91 -16.24
CA LYS A 85 -17.01 23.16 -16.76
C LYS A 85 -16.94 21.73 -16.24
N ILE A 86 -17.55 21.44 -15.08
CA ILE A 86 -17.48 20.11 -14.42
C ILE A 86 -17.93 18.98 -15.35
N PRO A 87 -19.09 19.04 -16.05
CA PRO A 87 -19.48 17.97 -16.96
C PRO A 87 -18.43 17.68 -18.04
N ALA A 88 -17.87 18.73 -18.66
CA ALA A 88 -16.84 18.57 -19.68
C ALA A 88 -15.56 17.92 -19.13
N ILE A 89 -15.10 18.30 -17.94
CA ILE A 89 -13.95 17.69 -17.27
C ILE A 89 -14.21 16.21 -16.99
N VAL A 90 -15.38 15.89 -16.42
CA VAL A 90 -15.73 14.51 -16.02
C VAL A 90 -15.86 13.59 -17.23
N TRP A 91 -16.62 14.00 -18.26
CA TRP A 91 -16.83 13.18 -19.46
C TRP A 91 -15.55 13.03 -20.28
N THR A 92 -14.73 14.07 -20.39
CA THR A 92 -13.42 13.98 -21.06
C THR A 92 -12.49 13.02 -20.32
N SER A 93 -12.45 13.08 -18.99
CA SER A 93 -11.66 12.17 -18.17
C SER A 93 -12.15 10.71 -18.30
N LEU A 94 -13.46 10.48 -18.23
CA LEU A 94 -14.05 9.14 -18.38
C LEU A 94 -13.79 8.57 -19.77
N ALA A 95 -13.95 9.37 -20.84
CA ALA A 95 -13.66 8.92 -22.20
C ALA A 95 -12.18 8.55 -22.36
N SER A 96 -11.27 9.37 -21.84
CA SER A 96 -9.83 9.09 -21.84
C SER A 96 -9.50 7.79 -21.10
N GLN A 97 -10.09 7.59 -19.92
CA GLN A 97 -9.86 6.39 -19.12
C GLN A 97 -10.50 5.15 -19.72
N LEU A 98 -11.67 5.26 -20.33
CA LEU A 98 -12.30 4.17 -21.04
C LEU A 98 -11.42 3.72 -22.22
N PHE A 99 -10.89 4.68 -23.00
CA PHE A 99 -9.95 4.39 -24.08
C PHE A 99 -8.69 3.68 -23.59
N LEU A 100 -8.04 4.20 -22.56
CA LEU A 100 -6.85 3.58 -21.96
C LEU A 100 -7.16 2.22 -21.34
N GLY A 101 -8.33 2.07 -20.73
CA GLY A 101 -8.80 0.82 -20.16
C GLY A 101 -9.06 -0.25 -21.21
N ILE A 102 -9.69 0.11 -22.32
CA ILE A 102 -9.91 -0.79 -23.49
C ILE A 102 -8.55 -1.18 -24.07
N LEU A 103 -7.64 -0.22 -24.27
CA LEU A 103 -6.30 -0.50 -24.76
C LEU A 103 -5.57 -1.51 -23.84
N GLY A 104 -5.62 -1.30 -22.52
CA GLY A 104 -5.07 -2.23 -21.54
C GLY A 104 -5.72 -3.61 -21.59
N GLY A 105 -7.04 -3.68 -21.74
CA GLY A 105 -7.78 -4.92 -21.89
C GLY A 105 -7.35 -5.68 -23.15
N VAL A 106 -7.24 -5.01 -24.29
CA VAL A 106 -6.76 -5.60 -25.55
C VAL A 106 -5.32 -6.08 -25.41
N ILE A 107 -4.44 -5.30 -24.78
CA ILE A 107 -3.04 -5.72 -24.51
C ILE A 107 -3.05 -7.02 -23.68
N LEU A 108 -3.86 -7.10 -22.62
CA LEU A 108 -3.94 -8.31 -21.79
C LEU A 108 -4.47 -9.50 -22.60
N ILE A 109 -5.48 -9.31 -23.45
CA ILE A 109 -6.02 -10.38 -24.33
C ILE A 109 -4.91 -10.93 -25.23
N ILE A 110 -4.16 -10.06 -25.91
CA ILE A 110 -3.05 -10.44 -26.80
C ILE A 110 -1.93 -11.14 -26.01
N LEU A 111 -1.59 -10.65 -24.85
CA LEU A 111 -0.52 -11.22 -24.02
C LEU A 111 -0.92 -12.52 -23.30
N THR A 112 -2.22 -12.76 -23.06
CA THR A 112 -2.71 -13.94 -22.30
C THR A 112 -2.13 -15.28 -22.81
N PRO A 113 -2.15 -15.62 -24.11
CA PRO A 113 -1.60 -16.90 -24.56
C PRO A 113 -0.09 -17.03 -24.31
N ILE A 114 0.64 -15.93 -24.43
CA ILE A 114 2.08 -15.89 -24.18
C ILE A 114 2.36 -16.03 -22.68
N LEU A 115 1.67 -15.25 -21.86
CA LEU A 115 1.80 -15.29 -20.39
C LEU A 115 1.53 -16.70 -19.85
N VAL A 116 0.43 -17.32 -20.28
CA VAL A 116 -0.06 -18.58 -19.71
C VAL A 116 0.73 -19.79 -20.22
N LYS A 117 1.20 -19.77 -21.48
CA LYS A 117 1.88 -20.93 -22.08
C LYS A 117 3.40 -20.87 -22.01
N GLN A 118 4.00 -19.67 -22.02
CA GLN A 118 5.44 -19.52 -22.23
C GLN A 118 6.14 -18.83 -21.03
N ILE A 119 5.45 -17.94 -20.33
CA ILE A 119 6.07 -17.10 -19.29
C ILE A 119 5.80 -17.65 -17.91
N LEU A 120 4.53 -17.94 -17.59
CA LEU A 120 4.13 -18.38 -16.26
C LEU A 120 4.20 -19.92 -16.16
N ASN A 121 4.75 -20.40 -15.07
CA ASN A 121 4.89 -21.83 -14.80
C ASN A 121 3.56 -22.39 -14.23
N ILE A 122 2.56 -22.55 -15.11
CA ILE A 122 1.21 -23.00 -14.78
C ILE A 122 1.09 -24.48 -15.10
N PRO A 123 0.52 -25.31 -14.19
CA PRO A 123 0.20 -26.70 -14.48
C PRO A 123 -0.64 -26.88 -15.75
N ILE A 124 -0.36 -27.93 -16.52
CA ILE A 124 -0.97 -28.15 -17.85
C ILE A 124 -2.48 -28.22 -17.77
N ASP A 125 -3.03 -28.86 -16.72
CA ASP A 125 -4.46 -28.99 -16.45
C ASP A 125 -5.16 -27.65 -16.16
N LEU A 126 -4.41 -26.63 -15.67
CA LEU A 126 -4.95 -25.30 -15.35
C LEU A 126 -4.78 -24.27 -16.48
N ILE A 127 -4.07 -24.61 -17.58
CA ILE A 127 -3.81 -23.66 -18.69
C ILE A 127 -5.11 -23.12 -19.29
N LYS A 128 -6.11 -23.99 -19.58
CA LYS A 128 -7.37 -23.57 -20.15
C LYS A 128 -8.18 -22.70 -19.19
N GLU A 129 -8.22 -23.10 -17.92
CA GLU A 129 -8.91 -22.36 -16.85
C GLU A 129 -8.28 -20.96 -16.66
N THR A 130 -6.95 -20.87 -16.61
CA THR A 130 -6.22 -19.62 -16.45
C THR A 130 -6.39 -18.67 -17.64
N LYS A 131 -6.38 -19.18 -18.88
CA LYS A 131 -6.64 -18.34 -20.06
C LYS A 131 -8.02 -17.71 -19.99
N THR A 132 -9.05 -18.50 -19.70
CA THR A 132 -10.42 -17.98 -19.55
C THR A 132 -10.49 -16.94 -18.45
N THR A 133 -9.82 -17.20 -17.33
CA THR A 133 -9.70 -16.27 -16.20
C THR A 133 -9.10 -14.93 -16.63
N PHE A 134 -7.99 -14.94 -17.40
CA PHE A 134 -7.32 -13.71 -17.85
C PHE A 134 -8.12 -12.95 -18.92
N TYR A 135 -8.83 -13.65 -19.81
CA TYR A 135 -9.75 -13.03 -20.76
C TYR A 135 -10.92 -12.33 -20.04
N LEU A 136 -11.50 -12.95 -19.02
CA LEU A 136 -12.53 -12.31 -18.21
C LEU A 136 -11.97 -11.13 -17.39
N LEU A 137 -10.75 -11.26 -16.92
CA LEU A 137 -10.05 -10.21 -16.15
C LEU A 137 -9.81 -8.96 -17.01
N SER A 138 -9.53 -9.11 -18.32
CA SER A 138 -9.31 -8.00 -19.24
C SER A 138 -10.52 -7.05 -19.32
N LEU A 139 -11.74 -7.58 -19.17
CA LEU A 139 -12.96 -6.77 -19.11
C LEU A 139 -13.07 -5.93 -17.84
N SER A 140 -12.36 -6.33 -16.77
CA SER A 140 -12.35 -5.55 -15.51
C SER A 140 -11.48 -4.28 -15.60
N ILE A 141 -10.49 -4.24 -16.51
CA ILE A 141 -9.53 -3.15 -16.60
C ILE A 141 -10.20 -1.80 -16.86
N PRO A 142 -11.02 -1.62 -17.93
CA PRO A 142 -11.70 -0.36 -18.19
C PRO A 142 -12.62 0.04 -17.03
N VAL A 143 -13.32 -0.90 -16.42
CA VAL A 143 -14.23 -0.66 -15.29
C VAL A 143 -13.49 -0.08 -14.08
N VAL A 144 -12.35 -0.69 -13.71
CA VAL A 144 -11.55 -0.26 -12.57
C VAL A 144 -10.94 1.12 -12.80
N ILE A 145 -10.42 1.37 -14.01
CA ILE A 145 -9.79 2.65 -14.37
C ILE A 145 -10.83 3.77 -14.37
N CYS A 146 -12.00 3.58 -14.97
CA CYS A 146 -13.10 4.56 -14.97
C CYS A 146 -13.59 4.87 -13.54
N SER A 147 -13.68 3.85 -12.67
CA SER A 147 -14.07 4.04 -11.27
C SER A 147 -13.16 5.01 -10.51
N ALA A 148 -11.87 5.08 -10.88
CA ALA A 148 -10.91 5.98 -10.24
C ALA A 148 -11.22 7.46 -10.52
N SER A 149 -11.66 7.83 -11.74
CA SER A 149 -12.09 9.22 -12.03
C SER A 149 -13.38 9.58 -11.32
N LEU A 150 -14.39 8.69 -11.36
CA LEU A 150 -15.65 8.94 -10.67
C LEU A 150 -15.45 9.17 -9.17
N ARG A 151 -14.58 8.34 -8.55
CA ARG A 151 -14.17 8.56 -7.17
C ARG A 151 -13.50 9.91 -6.99
N GLY A 152 -12.62 10.30 -7.91
CA GLY A 152 -11.93 11.60 -7.89
C GLY A 152 -12.89 12.80 -7.91
N VAL A 153 -14.04 12.70 -8.58
CA VAL A 153 -15.08 13.72 -8.57
C VAL A 153 -15.68 13.91 -7.17
N LEU A 154 -15.99 12.81 -6.47
CA LEU A 154 -16.53 12.84 -5.11
C LEU A 154 -15.49 13.33 -4.08
N GLU A 155 -14.22 12.97 -4.27
CA GLU A 155 -13.10 13.47 -3.47
C GLU A 155 -12.91 14.98 -3.65
N ALA A 156 -13.06 15.52 -4.87
CA ALA A 156 -13.05 16.94 -5.14
C ALA A 156 -14.17 17.70 -4.44
N ALA A 157 -15.35 17.06 -4.35
CA ALA A 157 -16.50 17.56 -3.60
C ALA A 157 -16.37 17.43 -2.08
N GLN A 158 -15.23 16.92 -1.56
CA GLN A 158 -15.00 16.61 -0.13
C GLN A 158 -16.02 15.61 0.47
N ARG A 159 -16.69 14.81 -0.38
CA ARG A 159 -17.69 13.82 0.04
C ARG A 159 -17.02 12.47 0.32
N PHE A 160 -16.08 12.45 1.25
CA PHE A 160 -15.38 11.23 1.67
C PHE A 160 -16.32 10.23 2.37
N ASP A 161 -17.44 10.69 2.90
CA ASP A 161 -18.53 9.85 3.39
C ASP A 161 -19.07 8.92 2.29
N LEU A 162 -19.41 9.48 1.13
CA LEU A 162 -19.89 8.71 -0.03
C LEU A 162 -18.80 7.83 -0.64
N VAL A 163 -17.58 8.34 -0.72
CA VAL A 163 -16.44 7.54 -1.21
C VAL A 163 -16.24 6.30 -0.35
N ASN A 164 -16.21 6.44 0.97
CA ASN A 164 -16.00 5.31 1.86
C ASN A 164 -17.20 4.37 1.96
N ALA A 165 -18.43 4.88 1.82
CA ALA A 165 -19.64 4.06 1.75
C ALA A 165 -19.62 3.05 0.59
N ILE A 166 -18.95 3.37 -0.53
CA ILE A 166 -18.76 2.45 -1.65
C ILE A 166 -17.45 1.66 -1.50
N LYS A 167 -16.36 2.33 -1.15
CA LYS A 167 -15.01 1.74 -1.10
C LYS A 167 -14.91 0.60 -0.09
N ILE A 168 -15.50 0.76 1.11
CA ILE A 168 -15.40 -0.25 2.17
C ILE A 168 -16.09 -1.56 1.75
N PRO A 169 -17.38 -1.57 1.36
CA PRO A 169 -18.03 -2.78 0.88
C PRO A 169 -17.32 -3.39 -0.35
N SER A 170 -16.95 -2.58 -1.33
CA SER A 170 -16.24 -3.06 -2.53
C SER A 170 -14.91 -3.74 -2.18
N SER A 171 -14.15 -3.19 -1.24
CA SER A 171 -12.89 -3.79 -0.77
C SER A 171 -13.12 -5.10 -0.01
N CYS A 172 -14.20 -5.21 0.77
CA CYS A 172 -14.59 -6.46 1.45
C CYS A 172 -15.03 -7.51 0.42
N LEU A 173 -15.81 -7.12 -0.58
CA LEU A 173 -16.28 -8.02 -1.65
C LEU A 173 -15.13 -8.62 -2.47
N ASN A 174 -13.97 -7.98 -2.58
CA ASN A 174 -12.79 -8.57 -3.22
C ASN A 174 -12.32 -9.87 -2.55
N PHE A 175 -12.63 -10.07 -1.26
CA PHE A 175 -12.29 -11.28 -0.51
C PHE A 175 -13.52 -12.17 -0.25
N LEU A 176 -14.69 -11.57 0.00
CA LEU A 176 -15.93 -12.31 0.25
C LEU A 176 -16.42 -13.05 -0.99
N LEU A 177 -16.37 -12.42 -2.18
CA LEU A 177 -16.87 -13.06 -3.42
C LEU A 177 -16.06 -14.28 -3.85
N PRO A 178 -14.71 -14.31 -3.76
CA PRO A 178 -13.97 -15.56 -3.96
C PRO A 178 -14.37 -16.64 -2.96
N LEU A 179 -14.60 -16.30 -1.69
CA LEU A 179 -15.08 -17.24 -0.68
C LEU A 179 -16.46 -17.79 -1.05
N ILE A 180 -17.42 -16.92 -1.38
CA ILE A 180 -18.76 -17.32 -1.83
C ILE A 180 -18.66 -18.21 -3.08
N GLY A 181 -17.81 -17.84 -4.05
CA GLY A 181 -17.58 -18.64 -5.24
C GLY A 181 -17.08 -20.04 -4.94
N VAL A 182 -16.16 -20.17 -3.97
CA VAL A 182 -15.67 -21.47 -3.48
C VAL A 182 -16.81 -22.31 -2.88
N PHE A 183 -17.62 -21.72 -1.99
CA PHE A 183 -18.77 -22.43 -1.40
C PHE A 183 -19.84 -22.86 -2.44
N LEU A 184 -19.99 -22.08 -3.52
CA LEU A 184 -20.87 -22.43 -4.64
C LEU A 184 -20.23 -23.44 -5.63
N GLY A 185 -19.02 -23.92 -5.36
CA GLY A 185 -18.29 -24.86 -6.22
C GLY A 185 -17.73 -24.22 -7.51
N PHE A 186 -17.63 -22.89 -7.57
CA PHE A 186 -17.08 -22.21 -8.74
C PHE A 186 -15.56 -22.39 -8.82
N ARG A 187 -15.07 -22.55 -10.04
CA ARG A 187 -13.65 -22.47 -10.38
C ARG A 187 -13.26 -21.00 -10.63
N LEU A 188 -11.96 -20.74 -10.93
CA LEU A 188 -11.43 -19.41 -11.13
C LEU A 188 -12.24 -18.53 -12.10
N PRO A 189 -12.68 -18.99 -13.29
CA PRO A 189 -13.48 -18.16 -14.19
C PRO A 189 -14.77 -17.65 -13.54
N GLY A 190 -15.49 -18.51 -12.80
CA GLY A 190 -16.72 -18.14 -12.09
C GLY A 190 -16.46 -17.09 -11.00
N ILE A 191 -15.36 -17.23 -10.24
CA ILE A 191 -14.94 -16.26 -9.23
C ILE A 191 -14.62 -14.90 -9.87
N ILE A 192 -13.92 -14.89 -11.01
CA ILE A 192 -13.60 -13.62 -11.71
C ILE A 192 -14.88 -12.97 -12.28
N ILE A 193 -15.87 -13.73 -12.71
CA ILE A 193 -17.18 -13.17 -13.10
C ILE A 193 -17.84 -12.47 -11.91
N LEU A 194 -17.87 -13.08 -10.72
CA LEU A 194 -18.42 -12.46 -9.52
C LEU A 194 -17.68 -11.15 -9.18
N LEU A 195 -16.35 -11.16 -9.27
CA LEU A 195 -15.54 -9.95 -9.06
C LEU A 195 -15.81 -8.89 -10.13
N LEU A 196 -15.98 -9.26 -11.39
CA LEU A 196 -16.31 -8.34 -12.49
C LEU A 196 -17.67 -7.66 -12.23
N ILE A 197 -18.69 -8.44 -11.87
CA ILE A 197 -20.01 -7.91 -11.53
C ILE A 197 -19.93 -6.91 -10.37
N SER A 198 -19.18 -7.25 -9.33
CA SER A 198 -18.95 -6.34 -8.18
C SER A 198 -18.25 -5.03 -8.60
N ARG A 199 -17.27 -5.11 -9.50
CA ARG A 199 -16.57 -3.92 -10.02
C ARG A 199 -17.49 -3.04 -10.86
N ILE A 200 -18.31 -3.65 -11.72
CA ILE A 200 -19.33 -2.92 -12.49
C ILE A 200 -20.32 -2.25 -11.53
N GLY A 201 -20.81 -2.97 -10.51
CA GLY A 201 -21.67 -2.40 -9.48
C GLY A 201 -21.03 -1.23 -8.75
N THR A 202 -19.74 -1.34 -8.40
CA THR A 202 -18.97 -0.26 -7.78
C THR A 202 -18.85 0.97 -8.70
N MET A 203 -18.56 0.76 -9.98
CA MET A 203 -18.50 1.85 -10.98
C MET A 203 -19.85 2.54 -11.13
N MET A 204 -20.93 1.76 -11.22
CA MET A 204 -22.30 2.30 -11.33
C MET A 204 -22.71 3.08 -10.08
N ALA A 205 -22.35 2.57 -8.88
CA ALA A 205 -22.60 3.27 -7.64
C ALA A 205 -21.89 4.63 -7.58
N TYR A 206 -20.61 4.68 -7.96
CA TYR A 206 -19.89 5.97 -8.09
C TYR A 206 -20.52 6.90 -9.12
N LEU A 207 -20.94 6.38 -10.29
CA LEU A 207 -21.59 7.16 -11.33
C LEU A 207 -22.92 7.77 -10.85
N ILE A 208 -23.76 6.96 -10.20
CA ILE A 208 -25.05 7.41 -9.63
C ILE A 208 -24.82 8.50 -8.58
N LEU A 209 -23.84 8.32 -7.70
CA LEU A 209 -23.52 9.33 -6.70
C LEU A 209 -22.94 10.62 -7.32
N CYS A 210 -22.13 10.53 -8.38
CA CYS A 210 -21.68 11.71 -9.12
C CYS A 210 -22.86 12.47 -9.75
N PHE A 211 -23.85 11.77 -10.29
CA PHE A 211 -25.08 12.40 -10.83
C PHE A 211 -25.94 13.02 -9.73
N HIS A 212 -25.94 12.43 -8.53
CA HIS A 212 -26.65 12.99 -7.39
C HIS A 212 -25.99 14.28 -6.86
N VAL A 213 -24.66 14.26 -6.73
CA VAL A 213 -23.90 15.43 -6.24
C VAL A 213 -23.84 16.55 -7.30
N TYR A 214 -23.72 16.20 -8.57
CA TYR A 214 -23.67 17.15 -9.70
C TYR A 214 -24.66 16.77 -10.79
N PRO A 215 -25.95 17.12 -10.66
CA PRO A 215 -27.00 16.76 -11.64
C PRO A 215 -26.72 17.24 -13.07
N LYS A 216 -25.94 18.31 -13.24
CA LYS A 216 -25.52 18.83 -14.56
C LYS A 216 -24.71 17.80 -15.36
N ILE A 217 -23.97 16.88 -14.71
CA ILE A 217 -23.19 15.84 -15.40
C ILE A 217 -24.12 14.92 -16.20
N ARG A 218 -25.32 14.63 -15.68
CA ARG A 218 -26.32 13.80 -16.39
C ARG A 218 -26.94 14.50 -17.58
N LYS A 219 -27.10 15.83 -17.48
CA LYS A 219 -27.80 16.62 -18.50
C LYS A 219 -26.93 17.02 -19.68
N VAL A 220 -25.63 17.20 -19.45
CA VAL A 220 -24.69 17.71 -20.44
C VAL A 220 -23.59 16.67 -20.70
N PHE A 221 -23.67 16.00 -21.83
CA PHE A 221 -22.61 15.11 -22.31
C PHE A 221 -21.71 15.91 -23.24
N LEU A 222 -20.56 16.35 -22.73
CA LEU A 222 -19.63 17.17 -23.49
C LEU A 222 -18.20 16.64 -23.31
N ILE A 223 -17.58 16.19 -24.40
CA ILE A 223 -16.17 15.85 -24.45
C ILE A 223 -15.44 17.06 -25.06
N ASN A 224 -14.54 17.70 -24.30
CA ASN A 224 -13.79 18.84 -24.78
C ASN A 224 -12.29 18.52 -24.83
N ILE A 225 -11.75 18.48 -26.05
CA ILE A 225 -10.35 18.17 -26.35
C ILE A 225 -9.37 19.14 -25.64
N GLN A 226 -9.81 20.35 -25.34
CA GLN A 226 -8.99 21.35 -24.64
C GLN A 226 -8.57 20.89 -23.23
N PHE A 227 -9.37 20.05 -22.56
CA PHE A 227 -9.03 19.46 -21.26
C PHE A 227 -8.09 18.25 -21.37
N PHE A 228 -7.92 17.68 -22.57
CA PHE A 228 -7.09 16.50 -22.76
C PHE A 228 -5.62 16.76 -22.38
N ARG A 229 -5.02 17.81 -23.00
CA ARG A 229 -3.62 18.18 -22.74
C ARG A 229 -3.33 18.54 -21.28
N PRO A 230 -4.12 19.37 -20.58
CA PRO A 230 -3.95 19.63 -19.15
C PRO A 230 -4.07 18.39 -18.27
N LEU A 231 -5.04 17.49 -18.54
CA LEU A 231 -5.23 16.25 -17.78
C LEU A 231 -4.00 15.33 -17.86
N PHE A 232 -3.40 15.18 -19.04
CA PHE A 232 -2.20 14.34 -19.24
C PHE A 232 -0.88 15.03 -18.81
N SER A 233 -0.80 16.35 -18.91
CA SER A 233 0.41 17.12 -18.58
C SER A 233 0.58 17.32 -17.06
N PHE A 234 -0.49 17.07 -16.28
CA PHE A 234 -0.46 17.30 -14.85
C PHE A 234 0.45 16.31 -14.13
N GLY A 235 1.56 16.82 -13.63
CA GLY A 235 2.36 16.09 -12.65
C GLY A 235 3.45 15.17 -13.22
N GLY A 236 4.27 15.59 -14.18
CA GLY A 236 5.32 14.76 -14.79
C GLY A 236 6.12 13.87 -13.82
N TRP A 237 6.71 14.42 -12.77
CA TRP A 237 7.44 13.64 -11.77
C TRP A 237 6.53 12.74 -10.91
N ILE A 238 5.32 13.19 -10.61
CA ILE A 238 4.32 12.39 -9.89
C ILE A 238 3.86 11.22 -10.76
N THR A 239 3.70 11.42 -12.06
CA THR A 239 3.36 10.35 -13.01
C THR A 239 4.47 9.29 -13.08
N ILE A 240 5.74 9.69 -13.10
CA ILE A 240 6.87 8.75 -13.03
C ILE A 240 6.80 7.91 -11.75
N CYS A 241 6.58 8.54 -10.60
CA CYS A 241 6.42 7.78 -9.35
C CYS A 241 5.18 6.86 -9.39
N ASN A 242 4.06 7.32 -9.96
CA ASN A 242 2.84 6.51 -10.10
C ASN A 242 3.01 5.31 -11.04
N ILE A 243 3.96 5.34 -11.97
CA ILE A 243 4.33 4.21 -12.83
C ILE A 243 5.33 3.30 -12.12
N LEU A 244 6.38 3.87 -11.52
CA LEU A 244 7.46 3.09 -10.91
C LEU A 244 7.02 2.33 -9.65
N ILE A 245 6.20 2.94 -8.80
CA ILE A 245 5.78 2.32 -7.54
C ILE A 245 5.04 1.00 -7.76
N PRO A 246 3.99 0.90 -8.60
CA PRO A 246 3.34 -0.39 -8.88
C PRO A 246 4.29 -1.43 -9.50
N ILE A 247 5.21 -1.01 -10.37
CA ILE A 247 6.23 -1.91 -10.92
C ILE A 247 7.06 -2.49 -9.78
N LEU A 248 7.60 -1.65 -8.91
CA LEU A 248 8.42 -2.08 -7.77
C LEU A 248 7.66 -2.94 -6.74
N VAL A 249 6.34 -2.77 -6.64
CA VAL A 249 5.49 -3.49 -5.68
C VAL A 249 5.05 -4.86 -6.20
N TYR A 250 4.84 -5.00 -7.52
CA TYR A 250 4.23 -6.22 -8.08
C TYR A 250 5.19 -7.08 -8.90
N LEU A 251 6.37 -6.57 -9.29
CA LEU A 251 7.32 -7.24 -10.18
C LEU A 251 7.86 -8.54 -9.58
N ASP A 252 8.06 -8.59 -8.27
CA ASP A 252 8.53 -9.75 -7.53
C ASP A 252 7.62 -10.96 -7.74
N ARG A 253 6.31 -10.78 -7.62
CA ARG A 253 5.32 -11.84 -7.80
C ARG A 253 5.22 -12.32 -9.23
N PHE A 254 5.36 -11.39 -10.19
CA PHE A 254 5.41 -11.76 -11.59
C PHE A 254 6.62 -12.65 -11.88
N PHE A 255 7.80 -12.28 -11.38
CA PHE A 255 9.02 -13.10 -11.57
C PHE A 255 8.96 -14.42 -10.80
N ILE A 256 8.35 -14.48 -9.63
CA ILE A 256 8.08 -15.75 -8.95
C ILE A 256 7.25 -16.66 -9.86
N GLY A 257 6.20 -16.13 -10.49
CA GLY A 257 5.32 -16.91 -11.39
C GLY A 257 5.99 -17.38 -12.68
N THR A 258 7.12 -16.77 -13.07
CA THR A 258 7.91 -17.21 -14.24
C THR A 258 8.92 -18.30 -13.89
N VAL A 259 9.54 -18.24 -12.71
CA VAL A 259 10.65 -19.10 -12.31
C VAL A 259 10.18 -20.26 -11.45
N CYS A 260 9.24 -20.03 -10.56
CA CYS A 260 8.75 -21.03 -9.60
C CYS A 260 7.36 -21.57 -10.04
N PRO A 261 6.94 -22.74 -9.49
CA PRO A 261 5.55 -23.20 -9.61
C PRO A 261 4.57 -22.14 -9.15
N ILE A 262 3.43 -22.00 -9.83
CA ILE A 262 2.45 -20.91 -9.63
C ILE A 262 1.95 -20.81 -8.18
N ALA A 263 1.88 -21.91 -7.45
CA ALA A 263 1.54 -21.94 -6.03
C ALA A 263 2.42 -21.01 -5.17
N TYR A 264 3.69 -20.84 -5.55
CA TYR A 264 4.64 -20.01 -4.82
C TYR A 264 4.30 -18.52 -4.89
N VAL A 265 3.59 -18.09 -5.93
CA VAL A 265 3.01 -16.74 -5.98
C VAL A 265 1.99 -16.56 -4.87
N GLY A 266 1.15 -17.58 -4.63
CA GLY A 266 0.20 -17.58 -3.52
C GLY A 266 0.89 -17.51 -2.15
N TYR A 267 1.91 -18.35 -1.93
CA TYR A 267 2.68 -18.37 -0.69
C TYR A 267 3.32 -17.01 -0.37
N TYR A 268 3.95 -16.40 -1.36
CA TYR A 268 4.57 -15.08 -1.21
C TYR A 268 3.52 -13.96 -1.03
N SER A 269 2.46 -13.97 -1.83
CA SER A 269 1.42 -12.92 -1.82
C SER A 269 0.72 -12.82 -0.48
N VAL A 270 0.34 -13.94 0.14
CA VAL A 270 -0.31 -13.93 1.45
C VAL A 270 0.57 -13.27 2.51
N CYS A 271 1.87 -13.61 2.55
CA CYS A 271 2.81 -13.00 3.47
C CYS A 271 2.93 -11.49 3.26
N TYR A 272 3.12 -11.08 2.00
CA TYR A 272 3.28 -9.67 1.66
C TYR A 272 2.00 -8.87 1.90
N ASP A 273 0.84 -9.37 1.50
CA ASP A 273 -0.42 -8.64 1.60
C ASP A 273 -0.81 -8.33 3.04
N VAL A 274 -0.58 -9.27 3.96
CA VAL A 274 -0.80 -9.03 5.40
C VAL A 274 0.20 -8.02 5.96
N LEU A 275 1.49 -8.24 5.71
CA LEU A 275 2.54 -7.38 6.24
C LEU A 275 2.48 -5.96 5.65
N SER A 276 2.12 -5.81 4.38
CA SER A 276 1.99 -4.51 3.71
C SER A 276 0.91 -3.61 4.33
N ARG A 277 -0.07 -4.19 5.05
CA ARG A 277 -1.09 -3.43 5.79
C ARG A 277 -0.50 -2.61 6.94
N LEU A 278 0.67 -2.98 7.44
CA LEU A 278 1.40 -2.16 8.41
C LEU A 278 1.81 -0.79 7.84
N GLY A 279 1.76 -0.62 6.52
CA GLY A 279 1.89 0.68 5.86
C GLY A 279 0.88 1.75 6.27
N ILE A 280 -0.18 1.37 7.01
CA ILE A 280 -1.13 2.31 7.63
C ILE A 280 -0.42 3.27 8.60
N PHE A 281 0.58 2.79 9.34
CA PHE A 281 1.32 3.62 10.29
C PHE A 281 2.11 4.72 9.58
N PRO A 282 3.07 4.42 8.66
CA PRO A 282 3.80 5.49 7.96
C PRO A 282 2.88 6.34 7.08
N GLY A 283 1.78 5.79 6.54
CA GLY A 283 0.77 6.54 5.80
C GLY A 283 0.04 7.59 6.66
N SER A 284 -0.32 7.24 7.90
CA SER A 284 -0.94 8.17 8.86
C SER A 284 0.03 9.29 9.26
N PHE A 285 1.30 8.95 9.47
CA PHE A 285 2.35 9.94 9.73
C PHE A 285 2.53 10.88 8.53
N ALA A 286 2.52 10.37 7.30
CA ALA A 286 2.64 11.19 6.10
C ALA A 286 1.55 12.27 6.01
N MET A 287 0.30 11.93 6.31
CA MET A 287 -0.83 12.86 6.28
C MET A 287 -0.68 14.03 7.26
N THR A 288 -0.09 13.79 8.43
CA THR A 288 0.10 14.81 9.47
C THR A 288 1.41 15.58 9.32
N LEU A 289 2.48 14.90 8.92
CA LEU A 289 3.81 15.50 8.83
C LEU A 289 4.02 16.32 7.56
N PHE A 290 3.38 15.96 6.44
CA PHE A 290 3.54 16.68 5.18
C PHE A 290 3.20 18.18 5.30
N PRO A 291 2.03 18.61 5.84
CA PRO A 291 1.76 20.02 6.07
C PRO A 291 2.73 20.67 7.08
N ALA A 292 3.10 19.93 8.14
CA ALA A 292 4.01 20.44 9.15
C ALA A 292 5.44 20.69 8.61
N PHE A 293 5.92 19.82 7.71
CA PHE A 293 7.21 20.03 7.04
C PHE A 293 7.17 21.26 6.12
N SER A 294 6.09 21.45 5.36
CA SER A 294 5.91 22.63 4.50
C SER A 294 5.88 23.94 5.30
N THR A 295 5.17 23.97 6.42
CA THR A 295 5.07 25.19 7.24
C THR A 295 6.38 25.54 7.97
N LEU A 296 7.20 24.54 8.28
CA LEU A 296 8.47 24.71 8.99
C LEU A 296 9.68 24.87 8.06
N GLU A 297 9.50 24.93 6.75
CA GLU A 297 10.58 25.04 5.77
C GLU A 297 11.51 26.23 6.03
N SER A 298 10.96 27.37 6.48
CA SER A 298 11.72 28.55 6.87
C SER A 298 12.54 28.38 8.16
N ASN A 299 12.16 27.47 9.07
CA ASN A 299 12.83 27.22 10.33
C ASN A 299 13.56 25.88 10.33
N LYS A 300 14.77 25.87 9.74
CA LYS A 300 15.57 24.65 9.56
C LYS A 300 15.81 23.85 10.85
N TYR A 301 15.98 24.51 12.01
CA TYR A 301 16.20 23.80 13.26
C TYR A 301 14.96 23.02 13.71
N LYS A 302 13.80 23.66 13.76
CA LYS A 302 12.54 22.99 14.11
C LYS A 302 12.20 21.87 13.13
N LEU A 303 12.46 22.09 11.84
CA LEU A 303 12.26 21.08 10.79
C LEU A 303 13.14 19.84 11.02
N LYS A 304 14.43 20.00 11.37
CA LYS A 304 15.34 18.91 11.72
C LYS A 304 14.82 18.13 12.94
N CYS A 305 14.44 18.83 14.00
CA CYS A 305 13.91 18.19 15.21
C CYS A 305 12.64 17.38 14.89
N LEU A 306 11.68 17.96 14.17
CA LEU A 306 10.45 17.27 13.79
C LEU A 306 10.74 16.01 12.95
N TYR A 307 11.66 16.09 12.00
CA TYR A 307 12.08 14.95 11.20
C TYR A 307 12.69 13.82 12.04
N VAL A 308 13.64 14.17 12.92
CA VAL A 308 14.28 13.17 13.79
C VAL A 308 13.29 12.55 14.78
N CYS A 309 12.37 13.36 15.33
CA CYS A 309 11.28 12.85 16.17
C CYS A 309 10.35 11.91 15.38
N SER A 310 10.04 12.21 14.11
CA SER A 310 9.21 11.33 13.29
C SER A 310 9.84 9.95 13.07
N LEU A 311 11.16 9.90 12.81
CA LEU A 311 11.91 8.64 12.73
C LEU A 311 11.90 7.90 14.08
N LYS A 312 12.12 8.62 15.19
CA LYS A 312 12.06 8.05 16.56
C LYS A 312 10.70 7.38 16.81
N TYR A 313 9.61 8.09 16.59
CA TYR A 313 8.27 7.54 16.82
C TYR A 313 7.94 6.37 15.89
N MET A 314 8.35 6.42 14.62
CA MET A 314 8.16 5.32 13.70
C MET A 314 8.89 4.06 14.18
N LEU A 315 10.14 4.20 14.65
CA LEU A 315 10.90 3.10 15.23
C LEU A 315 10.22 2.54 16.48
N LEU A 316 9.75 3.42 17.38
CA LEU A 316 9.12 3.01 18.64
C LEU A 316 7.76 2.30 18.43
N ILE A 317 7.01 2.66 17.40
CA ILE A 317 5.71 2.03 17.09
C ILE A 317 5.92 0.73 16.31
N MET A 318 6.68 0.77 15.23
CA MET A 318 6.85 -0.39 14.35
C MET A 318 7.78 -1.46 14.93
N GLY A 319 8.78 -1.05 15.70
CA GLY A 319 9.79 -1.98 16.25
C GLY A 319 9.19 -3.14 17.05
N PRO A 320 8.39 -2.89 18.10
CA PRO A 320 7.76 -3.96 18.87
C PRO A 320 6.83 -4.85 18.04
N ILE A 321 6.07 -4.26 17.12
CA ILE A 321 5.15 -5.01 16.24
C ILE A 321 5.94 -5.99 15.38
N ILE A 322 7.01 -5.52 14.76
CA ILE A 322 7.85 -6.36 13.91
C ILE A 322 8.59 -7.43 14.72
N LEU A 323 9.05 -7.10 15.93
CA LEU A 323 9.69 -8.09 16.82
C LEU A 323 8.74 -9.27 17.10
N VAL A 324 7.50 -8.98 17.48
CA VAL A 324 6.48 -10.02 17.72
C VAL A 324 6.21 -10.83 16.45
N LEU A 325 6.01 -10.16 15.31
CA LEU A 325 5.71 -10.84 14.05
C LEU A 325 6.85 -11.73 13.57
N VAL A 326 8.11 -11.37 13.80
CA VAL A 326 9.28 -12.16 13.41
C VAL A 326 9.44 -13.38 14.34
N ILE A 327 9.28 -13.19 15.65
CA ILE A 327 9.45 -14.27 16.63
C ILE A 327 8.34 -15.33 16.48
N PHE A 328 7.10 -14.90 16.32
CA PHE A 328 5.94 -15.79 16.23
C PHE A 328 5.49 -16.08 14.79
N ALA A 329 6.29 -15.74 13.78
CA ALA A 329 5.93 -15.94 12.36
C ALA A 329 5.44 -17.37 12.08
N GLY A 330 6.17 -18.39 12.55
CA GLY A 330 5.82 -19.78 12.34
C GLY A 330 4.51 -20.16 13.02
N ASP A 331 4.31 -19.72 14.27
CA ASP A 331 3.10 -20.02 15.03
C ASP A 331 1.86 -19.34 14.46
N ILE A 332 2.02 -18.05 14.08
CA ILE A 332 0.96 -17.29 13.44
C ILE A 332 0.52 -17.96 12.14
N LEU A 333 1.48 -18.31 11.29
CA LEU A 333 1.20 -18.93 10.00
C LEU A 333 0.66 -20.35 10.15
N HIS A 334 1.15 -21.10 11.12
CA HIS A 334 0.65 -22.45 11.43
C HIS A 334 -0.81 -22.41 11.91
N LEU A 335 -1.13 -21.50 12.82
CA LEU A 335 -2.48 -21.34 13.35
C LEU A 335 -3.44 -20.84 12.27
N TRP A 336 -2.96 -19.95 11.39
CA TRP A 336 -3.80 -19.28 10.38
C TRP A 336 -3.98 -20.09 9.10
N LEU A 337 -2.91 -20.69 8.56
CA LEU A 337 -2.88 -21.36 7.26
C LEU A 337 -2.59 -22.86 7.33
N GLY A 338 -2.23 -23.37 8.51
CA GLY A 338 -1.85 -24.76 8.73
C GLY A 338 -0.37 -25.05 8.48
N SER A 339 0.06 -26.28 8.85
CA SER A 339 1.47 -26.69 8.86
C SER A 339 2.15 -26.66 7.50
N ASN A 340 1.45 -27.07 6.43
CA ASN A 340 2.00 -27.13 5.08
C ASN A 340 2.36 -25.72 4.54
N TRP A 341 1.54 -24.72 4.82
CA TRP A 341 1.83 -23.34 4.45
C TRP A 341 2.92 -22.74 5.33
N ALA A 342 2.82 -22.93 6.64
CA ALA A 342 3.81 -22.40 7.58
C ALA A 342 5.23 -22.86 7.27
N SER A 343 5.44 -24.14 6.96
CA SER A 343 6.77 -24.69 6.62
C SER A 343 7.42 -24.01 5.41
N LYS A 344 6.63 -23.55 4.44
CA LYS A 344 7.09 -22.90 3.20
C LYS A 344 7.22 -21.39 3.31
N THR A 345 6.48 -20.74 4.22
CA THR A 345 6.32 -19.29 4.23
C THR A 345 6.91 -18.59 5.44
N THR A 346 7.25 -19.30 6.53
CA THR A 346 7.76 -18.67 7.77
C THR A 346 8.98 -17.79 7.52
N LEU A 347 10.00 -18.27 6.82
CA LEU A 347 11.21 -17.50 6.54
C LEU A 347 10.92 -16.31 5.61
N VAL A 348 10.06 -16.50 4.61
CA VAL A 348 9.60 -15.42 3.72
C VAL A 348 8.90 -14.33 4.52
N PHE A 349 8.00 -14.70 5.42
CA PHE A 349 7.27 -13.76 6.28
C PHE A 349 8.22 -12.97 7.19
N GLN A 350 9.20 -13.64 7.81
CA GLN A 350 10.21 -12.99 8.66
C GLN A 350 11.04 -11.95 7.89
N ILE A 351 11.56 -12.33 6.72
CA ILE A 351 12.36 -11.43 5.88
C ILE A 351 11.53 -10.23 5.41
N LEU A 352 10.30 -10.47 4.94
CA LEU A 352 9.39 -9.40 4.51
C LEU A 352 9.01 -8.49 5.67
N ALA A 353 8.81 -9.02 6.88
CA ALA A 353 8.51 -8.20 8.06
C ALA A 353 9.63 -7.21 8.38
N VAL A 354 10.90 -7.66 8.33
CA VAL A 354 12.06 -6.79 8.47
C VAL A 354 12.12 -5.77 7.34
N GLY A 355 11.90 -6.21 6.10
CA GLY A 355 11.87 -5.30 4.95
C GLY A 355 10.80 -4.21 5.07
N ILE A 356 9.58 -4.55 5.51
CA ILE A 356 8.49 -3.59 5.74
C ILE A 356 8.83 -2.59 6.84
N PHE A 357 9.53 -3.02 7.88
CA PHE A 357 10.06 -2.13 8.91
C PHE A 357 11.03 -1.09 8.31
N LEU A 358 12.01 -1.55 7.52
CA LEU A 358 12.96 -0.66 6.85
C LEU A 358 12.27 0.30 5.89
N ASN A 359 11.27 -0.18 5.13
CA ASN A 359 10.47 0.66 4.24
C ASN A 359 9.64 1.70 5.01
N ALA A 360 9.07 1.35 6.16
CA ALA A 360 8.35 2.30 7.00
C ALA A 360 9.26 3.44 7.49
N LEU A 361 10.50 3.13 7.87
CA LEU A 361 11.51 4.14 8.22
C LEU A 361 11.92 4.98 7.00
N ALA A 362 12.08 4.37 5.82
CA ALA A 362 12.43 5.07 4.57
C ALA A 362 11.35 6.05 4.10
N GLN A 363 10.09 5.83 4.46
CA GLN A 363 9.01 6.76 4.14
C GLN A 363 9.11 8.11 4.87
N MET A 364 9.76 8.17 6.03
CA MET A 364 9.92 9.44 6.77
C MET A 364 10.78 10.46 6.03
N PRO A 365 12.01 10.14 5.58
CA PRO A 365 12.79 11.06 4.76
C PRO A 365 12.15 11.34 3.40
N ALA A 366 11.45 10.36 2.78
CA ALA A 366 10.73 10.58 1.54
C ALA A 366 9.60 11.62 1.70
N ASN A 367 8.82 11.53 2.79
CA ASN A 367 7.77 12.50 3.11
C ASN A 367 8.34 13.90 3.40
N LEU A 368 9.51 13.98 4.03
CA LEU A 368 10.21 15.26 4.21
C LEU A 368 10.58 15.89 2.86
N LEU A 369 11.15 15.12 1.93
CA LEU A 369 11.50 15.62 0.59
C LEU A 369 10.26 16.13 -0.16
N ASP A 370 9.15 15.41 -0.08
CA ASP A 370 7.88 15.85 -0.66
C ASP A 370 7.37 17.14 0.01
N GLY A 371 7.49 17.25 1.35
CA GLY A 371 7.04 18.39 2.14
C GLY A 371 7.84 19.68 1.90
N ILE A 372 9.16 19.57 1.62
CA ILE A 372 10.01 20.71 1.25
C ILE A 372 10.02 21.01 -0.25
N GLY A 373 9.05 20.47 -1.01
CA GLY A 373 8.88 20.74 -2.45
C GLY A 373 9.93 20.10 -3.36
N ARG A 374 10.61 19.01 -2.92
CA ARG A 374 11.65 18.31 -3.70
C ARG A 374 11.27 16.87 -4.09
N PRO A 375 10.06 16.62 -4.68
CA PRO A 375 9.66 15.30 -5.16
C PRO A 375 10.54 14.78 -6.31
N ASP A 376 11.26 15.70 -7.02
CA ASP A 376 12.24 15.36 -8.04
C ASP A 376 13.34 14.42 -7.51
N LEU A 377 13.81 14.65 -6.28
CA LEU A 377 14.84 13.82 -5.66
C LEU A 377 14.33 12.42 -5.39
N ARG A 378 13.08 12.29 -4.92
CA ARG A 378 12.43 11.00 -4.72
C ARG A 378 12.34 10.19 -6.01
N ALA A 379 11.89 10.82 -7.09
CA ALA A 379 11.80 10.16 -8.40
C ALA A 379 13.18 9.76 -8.94
N LYS A 380 14.20 10.61 -8.80
CA LYS A 380 15.58 10.30 -9.20
C LYS A 380 16.16 9.12 -8.43
N ILE A 381 15.89 9.02 -7.12
CA ILE A 381 16.30 7.87 -6.30
C ILE A 381 15.64 6.59 -6.85
N PHE A 382 14.32 6.58 -7.09
CA PHE A 382 13.65 5.41 -7.65
C PHE A 382 14.23 4.99 -8.99
N LEU A 383 14.49 5.94 -9.89
CA LEU A 383 15.11 5.66 -11.19
C LEU A 383 16.52 5.09 -11.07
N SER A 384 17.30 5.52 -10.07
CA SER A 384 18.69 5.09 -9.91
C SER A 384 18.84 3.61 -9.55
N TYR A 385 17.88 3.05 -8.78
CA TYR A 385 17.99 1.67 -8.31
C TYR A 385 17.02 0.69 -8.98
N VAL A 386 16.06 1.13 -9.81
CA VAL A 386 15.08 0.23 -10.39
C VAL A 386 15.72 -0.87 -11.24
N LEU A 387 16.66 -0.53 -12.10
CA LEU A 387 17.35 -1.52 -12.94
C LEU A 387 18.24 -2.47 -12.12
N PRO A 388 19.12 -2.00 -11.21
CA PRO A 388 19.83 -2.88 -10.28
C PRO A 388 18.91 -3.78 -9.46
N TYR A 389 17.75 -3.25 -9.01
CA TYR A 389 16.79 -4.05 -8.28
C TYR A 389 16.19 -5.18 -9.12
N VAL A 390 15.80 -4.90 -10.36
CA VAL A 390 15.26 -5.91 -11.28
C VAL A 390 16.26 -7.04 -11.50
N ALA A 391 17.53 -6.70 -11.75
CA ALA A 391 18.61 -7.68 -11.94
C ALA A 391 18.85 -8.51 -10.66
N LEU A 392 18.92 -7.86 -9.50
CA LEU A 392 19.07 -8.51 -8.21
C LEU A 392 17.89 -9.45 -7.89
N LEU A 393 16.66 -8.98 -8.14
CA LEU A 393 15.45 -9.75 -7.92
C LEU A 393 15.44 -11.03 -8.76
N TRP A 394 15.74 -10.91 -10.06
CA TRP A 394 15.82 -12.03 -10.97
C TRP A 394 16.87 -13.06 -10.51
N PHE A 395 18.09 -12.59 -10.20
CA PHE A 395 19.19 -13.43 -9.74
C PHE A 395 18.85 -14.18 -8.44
N LEU A 396 18.26 -13.48 -7.45
CA LEU A 396 17.94 -14.09 -6.17
C LEU A 396 16.75 -15.07 -6.25
N ILE A 397 15.77 -14.81 -7.13
CA ILE A 397 14.66 -15.76 -7.36
C ILE A 397 15.16 -17.05 -7.97
N ILE A 398 16.07 -17.00 -8.97
CA ILE A 398 16.64 -18.20 -9.56
C ILE A 398 17.38 -19.04 -8.52
N LYS A 399 18.12 -18.41 -7.60
CA LYS A 399 18.93 -19.13 -6.60
C LYS A 399 18.12 -19.62 -5.39
N PHE A 400 17.17 -18.82 -4.90
CA PHE A 400 16.52 -19.04 -3.61
C PHE A 400 15.00 -19.05 -3.69
N GLY A 401 14.40 -19.02 -4.90
CA GLY A 401 12.94 -19.00 -5.07
C GLY A 401 12.28 -17.81 -4.36
N ILE A 402 11.18 -18.07 -3.64
CA ILE A 402 10.42 -17.03 -2.92
C ILE A 402 11.20 -16.38 -1.77
N ILE A 403 12.16 -17.10 -1.17
CA ILE A 403 13.07 -16.52 -0.16
C ILE A 403 13.94 -15.46 -0.83
N GLY A 404 14.43 -15.74 -2.05
CA GLY A 404 15.19 -14.78 -2.84
C GLY A 404 14.40 -13.53 -3.19
N ALA A 405 13.13 -13.66 -3.52
CA ALA A 405 12.24 -12.52 -3.74
C ALA A 405 12.09 -11.66 -2.47
N ALA A 406 11.88 -12.29 -1.31
CA ALA A 406 11.78 -11.59 -0.03
C ALA A 406 13.08 -10.87 0.34
N LEU A 407 14.24 -11.51 0.11
CA LEU A 407 15.56 -10.90 0.31
C LEU A 407 15.78 -9.70 -0.60
N ALA A 408 15.48 -9.83 -1.90
CA ALA A 408 15.59 -8.72 -2.84
C ALA A 408 14.75 -7.52 -2.40
N TRP A 409 13.52 -7.78 -1.96
CA TRP A 409 12.59 -6.75 -1.47
C TRP A 409 13.12 -6.06 -0.21
N ALA A 410 13.62 -6.83 0.77
CA ALA A 410 14.19 -6.29 2.01
C ALA A 410 15.48 -5.50 1.75
N LEU A 411 16.36 -5.98 0.86
CA LEU A 411 17.56 -5.26 0.44
C LEU A 411 17.21 -3.95 -0.27
N ARG A 412 16.21 -3.94 -1.14
CA ARG A 412 15.69 -2.72 -1.76
C ARG A 412 15.25 -1.71 -0.70
N ALA A 413 14.46 -2.13 0.28
CA ALA A 413 14.01 -1.26 1.36
C ALA A 413 15.17 -0.69 2.19
N CYS A 414 16.22 -1.49 2.40
CA CYS A 414 17.46 -1.04 3.04
C CYS A 414 18.18 0.03 2.21
N VAL A 415 18.34 -0.19 0.92
CA VAL A 415 18.96 0.77 -0.02
C VAL A 415 18.14 2.05 -0.07
N GLU A 416 16.81 1.96 -0.16
CA GLU A 416 15.91 3.13 -0.10
C GLU A 416 16.14 3.94 1.18
N LEU A 417 16.17 3.29 2.34
CA LEU A 417 16.42 3.96 3.62
C LEU A 417 17.76 4.68 3.63
N ILE A 418 18.84 4.03 3.18
CA ILE A 418 20.18 4.60 3.14
C ILE A 418 20.24 5.81 2.19
N LEU A 419 19.69 5.68 0.98
CA LEU A 419 19.72 6.75 -0.02
C LEU A 419 18.90 7.96 0.42
N PHE A 420 17.66 7.75 0.87
CA PHE A 420 16.80 8.84 1.34
C PHE A 420 17.38 9.52 2.57
N PHE A 421 17.88 8.75 3.56
CA PHE A 421 18.49 9.30 4.75
C PHE A 421 19.77 10.08 4.41
N GLY A 422 20.63 9.56 3.53
CA GLY A 422 21.87 10.22 3.10
C GLY A 422 21.60 11.55 2.38
N ILE A 423 20.58 11.61 1.50
CA ILE A 423 20.18 12.85 0.83
C ILE A 423 19.63 13.88 1.82
N VAL A 424 18.74 13.46 2.71
CA VAL A 424 18.19 14.35 3.76
C VAL A 424 19.29 14.82 4.69
N TRP A 425 20.22 13.93 5.07
CA TRP A 425 21.39 14.29 5.87
C TRP A 425 22.18 15.45 5.24
N LYS A 426 22.46 15.34 3.94
CA LYS A 426 23.22 16.36 3.19
C LYS A 426 22.43 17.67 3.03
N ILE A 427 21.16 17.60 2.64
CA ILE A 427 20.34 18.80 2.39
C ILE A 427 20.06 19.57 3.68
N MET A 428 19.75 18.85 4.75
CA MET A 428 19.39 19.47 6.02
C MET A 428 20.62 19.83 6.84
N GLY A 429 21.82 19.34 6.50
CA GLY A 429 23.02 19.50 7.33
C GLY A 429 22.78 18.93 8.73
N LEU A 430 22.32 17.67 8.81
CA LEU A 430 22.13 16.98 10.07
C LEU A 430 23.48 16.71 10.73
N ASN A 431 23.53 16.80 12.06
CA ASN A 431 24.69 16.40 12.85
C ASN A 431 24.30 15.34 13.89
N ARG A 432 25.29 14.64 14.43
CA ARG A 432 25.08 13.60 15.41
C ARG A 432 24.43 14.13 16.70
N ALA A 433 24.70 15.38 17.07
CA ALA A 433 24.14 16.00 18.27
C ALA A 433 22.60 16.02 18.23
N ILE A 434 22.00 16.46 17.11
CA ILE A 434 20.55 16.49 16.94
C ILE A 434 19.92 15.10 17.07
N LEU A 435 20.58 14.04 16.58
CA LEU A 435 20.09 12.66 16.70
C LEU A 435 20.13 12.17 18.16
N ILE A 436 21.16 12.58 18.92
CA ILE A 436 21.32 12.22 20.34
C ILE A 436 20.31 13.00 21.19
N GLU A 437 20.23 14.32 20.99
CA GLU A 437 19.34 15.22 21.72
C GLU A 437 17.87 14.80 21.60
N ASN A 438 17.43 14.46 20.39
CA ASN A 438 16.05 13.99 20.14
C ASN A 438 15.84 12.50 20.43
N GLY A 439 16.81 11.79 21.00
CA GLY A 439 16.67 10.40 21.45
C GLY A 439 16.64 9.32 20.36
N LEU A 440 16.85 9.65 19.08
CA LEU A 440 16.80 8.66 17.99
C LEU A 440 17.92 7.62 18.12
N LEU A 441 19.17 8.03 18.36
CA LEU A 441 20.29 7.09 18.52
C LEU A 441 20.08 6.17 19.72
N ARG A 442 19.57 6.71 20.85
CA ARG A 442 19.20 5.89 22.00
C ARG A 442 18.12 4.87 21.64
N GLY A 443 17.10 5.28 20.85
CA GLY A 443 16.08 4.38 20.37
C GLY A 443 16.63 3.23 19.51
N VAL A 444 17.53 3.53 18.58
CA VAL A 444 18.17 2.52 17.71
C VAL A 444 19.02 1.54 18.53
N THR A 445 19.84 2.04 19.49
CA THR A 445 20.67 1.17 20.33
C THR A 445 19.85 0.28 21.25
N VAL A 446 18.78 0.81 21.84
CA VAL A 446 17.87 0.03 22.69
C VAL A 446 17.16 -1.04 21.88
N TYR A 447 16.63 -0.70 20.70
CA TYR A 447 15.96 -1.67 19.85
C TYR A 447 16.91 -2.77 19.36
N GLY A 448 18.12 -2.40 18.95
CA GLY A 448 19.19 -3.35 18.59
C GLY A 448 19.56 -4.30 19.75
N GLY A 449 19.73 -3.75 20.96
CA GLY A 449 19.99 -4.53 22.16
C GLY A 449 18.89 -5.53 22.49
N ILE A 450 17.63 -5.13 22.34
CA ILE A 450 16.47 -6.01 22.57
C ILE A 450 16.41 -7.14 21.55
N ILE A 451 16.68 -6.86 20.26
CA ILE A 451 16.76 -7.90 19.23
C ILE A 451 17.86 -8.93 19.57
N ILE A 452 19.04 -8.46 19.94
CA ILE A 452 20.16 -9.33 20.32
C ILE A 452 19.78 -10.18 21.55
N MET A 453 19.20 -9.56 22.57
CA MET A 453 18.73 -10.26 23.77
C MET A 453 17.67 -11.32 23.44
N ALA A 454 16.66 -10.99 22.64
CA ALA A 454 15.61 -11.92 22.25
C ALA A 454 16.17 -13.11 21.45
N SER A 455 17.04 -12.83 20.46
CA SER A 455 17.65 -13.89 19.64
C SER A 455 18.57 -14.80 20.45
N SER A 456 19.40 -14.23 21.33
CA SER A 456 20.31 -15.00 22.21
C SER A 456 19.53 -15.89 23.19
N THR A 457 18.50 -15.33 23.84
CA THR A 457 17.68 -16.08 24.80
C THR A 457 16.96 -17.26 24.12
N ILE A 458 16.37 -17.04 22.94
CA ILE A 458 15.70 -18.10 22.18
C ILE A 458 16.70 -19.16 21.69
N ALA A 459 17.92 -18.77 21.34
CA ALA A 459 18.98 -19.70 20.93
C ALA A 459 19.46 -20.59 22.09
N VAL A 460 19.56 -20.02 23.30
CA VAL A 460 20.07 -20.75 24.50
C VAL A 460 18.97 -21.58 25.17
N LEU A 461 17.79 -21.01 25.41
CA LEU A 461 16.72 -21.65 26.17
C LEU A 461 15.78 -22.54 25.33
N GLY A 462 15.95 -22.52 24.00
CA GLY A 462 15.17 -23.33 23.07
C GLY A 462 13.99 -22.61 22.44
N LYS A 463 13.38 -23.30 21.44
CA LYS A 463 12.34 -22.74 20.57
C LYS A 463 10.90 -23.05 21.01
N THR A 464 10.69 -23.51 22.25
CA THR A 464 9.34 -23.78 22.73
C THR A 464 8.48 -22.53 22.75
N LEU A 465 7.18 -22.67 22.52
CA LEU A 465 6.24 -21.55 22.48
C LEU A 465 6.28 -20.74 23.80
N LEU A 466 6.41 -21.45 24.93
CA LEU A 466 6.46 -20.87 26.26
C LEU A 466 7.71 -20.00 26.45
N VAL A 467 8.89 -20.50 26.07
CA VAL A 467 10.15 -19.72 26.13
C VAL A 467 10.07 -18.49 25.25
N ARG A 468 9.61 -18.63 24.00
CA ARG A 468 9.43 -17.50 23.10
C ARG A 468 8.44 -16.47 23.64
N GLY A 469 7.33 -16.94 24.23
CA GLY A 469 6.31 -16.08 24.84
C GLY A 469 6.87 -15.25 26.00
N ILE A 470 7.51 -15.90 26.96
CA ILE A 470 8.10 -15.24 28.14
C ILE A 470 9.21 -14.27 27.68
N THR A 471 10.12 -14.70 26.82
CA THR A 471 11.21 -13.83 26.31
C THR A 471 10.66 -12.60 25.64
N THR A 472 9.65 -12.75 24.75
CA THR A 472 9.05 -11.62 24.06
C THR A 472 8.33 -10.68 25.02
N ALA A 473 7.60 -11.20 25.99
CA ALA A 473 6.96 -10.38 27.03
C ALA A 473 7.98 -9.58 27.83
N ILE A 474 9.07 -10.19 28.28
CA ILE A 474 10.16 -9.51 28.99
C ILE A 474 10.78 -8.43 28.08
N CYS A 475 11.09 -8.74 26.82
CA CYS A 475 11.64 -7.80 25.87
C CYS A 475 10.72 -6.59 25.64
N LEU A 476 9.41 -6.80 25.51
CA LEU A 476 8.44 -5.72 25.34
C LEU A 476 8.32 -4.86 26.60
N ILE A 477 8.28 -5.46 27.80
CA ILE A 477 8.24 -4.72 29.06
C ILE A 477 9.51 -3.88 29.21
N LEU A 478 10.67 -4.45 28.97
CA LEU A 478 11.95 -3.74 29.01
C LEU A 478 11.99 -2.61 27.96
N PHE A 479 11.50 -2.88 26.75
CA PHE A 479 11.40 -1.86 25.71
C PHE A 479 10.55 -0.68 26.16
N VAL A 480 9.36 -0.93 26.71
CA VAL A 480 8.46 0.13 27.21
C VAL A 480 9.11 0.90 28.35
N LEU A 481 9.70 0.21 29.35
CA LEU A 481 10.33 0.84 30.50
C LEU A 481 11.54 1.72 30.10
N ILE A 482 12.41 1.19 29.24
CA ILE A 482 13.59 1.92 28.77
C ILE A 482 13.18 3.09 27.87
N THR A 483 12.19 2.90 27.00
CA THR A 483 11.63 3.96 26.16
C THR A 483 11.07 5.09 27.01
N TRP A 484 10.25 4.75 28.01
CA TRP A 484 9.65 5.74 28.91
C TRP A 484 10.70 6.52 29.70
N ARG A 485 11.76 5.84 30.20
CA ARG A 485 12.76 6.48 31.07
C ARG A 485 13.81 7.27 30.31
N TYR A 486 14.28 6.76 29.16
CA TYR A 486 15.52 7.25 28.51
C TYR A 486 15.33 7.81 27.09
N ILE A 487 14.22 7.50 26.41
CA ILE A 487 14.02 7.89 25.01
C ILE A 487 12.99 9.01 24.89
N LEU A 488 11.91 8.96 25.67
CA LEU A 488 10.85 9.97 25.65
C LEU A 488 11.22 11.16 26.52
N ASP A 489 11.21 12.36 25.91
CA ASP A 489 11.42 13.62 26.60
C ASP A 489 10.17 14.02 27.43
N ILE A 490 10.32 15.03 28.31
CA ILE A 490 9.22 15.52 29.16
C ILE A 490 8.04 16.00 28.30
N GLY A 491 8.32 16.66 27.17
CA GLY A 491 7.30 17.10 26.22
C GLY A 491 6.54 15.94 25.56
N ASP A 492 7.25 14.85 25.20
CA ASP A 492 6.66 13.63 24.64
C ASP A 492 5.70 12.98 25.64
N LYS A 493 6.14 12.84 26.90
CA LYS A 493 5.36 12.25 28.00
C LYS A 493 4.09 13.05 28.29
N HIS A 494 4.21 14.39 28.33
CA HIS A 494 3.06 15.28 28.53
C HIS A 494 2.03 15.17 27.40
N THR A 495 2.50 15.13 26.15
CA THR A 495 1.63 14.98 24.98
C THR A 495 0.90 13.63 24.98
N LEU A 496 1.61 12.54 25.32
CA LEU A 496 1.00 11.21 25.45
C LEU A 496 -0.05 11.18 26.56
N PHE A 497 0.24 11.79 27.72
CA PHE A 497 -0.69 11.86 28.85
C PHE A 497 -1.97 12.61 28.48
N LEU A 498 -1.84 13.76 27.79
CA LEU A 498 -3.00 14.54 27.32
C LEU A 498 -3.83 13.78 26.28
N THR A 499 -3.17 13.01 25.40
CA THR A 499 -3.89 12.22 24.40
C THR A 499 -4.67 11.10 25.03
N VAL A 500 -4.07 10.35 25.97
CA VAL A 500 -4.74 9.26 26.70
C VAL A 500 -5.90 9.79 27.54
N SER A 501 -5.73 10.94 28.22
CA SER A 501 -6.79 11.56 29.03
C SER A 501 -7.99 12.06 28.20
N ARG A 502 -7.77 12.39 26.90
CA ARG A 502 -8.84 12.77 25.98
C ARG A 502 -9.57 11.58 25.36
N LEU A 503 -8.92 10.41 25.26
CA LEU A 503 -9.54 9.18 24.76
C LEU A 503 -10.36 8.46 25.84
N GLY A 504 -10.15 8.79 27.10
CA GLY A 504 -10.90 8.25 28.24
C GLY A 504 -12.12 9.12 28.65
N LYS A 505 -12.37 10.19 27.93
CA LYS A 505 -13.59 11.01 28.02
C LYS A 505 -14.41 10.86 26.75
#